data_8de635393a3bc20624eb8468df370a0b
#
_entry.id   8de635393a3bc20624eb8468df370a0b
#
_cell.length_a   1.000
_cell.length_b   1.000
_cell.length_c   1.000
_cell.angle_alpha   90.00
_cell.angle_beta   90.00
_cell.angle_gamma   90.00
#
_symmetry.space_group_name_H-M   'P 1'
#
loop_
_entity.id
_entity.type
_entity.pdbx_description
1 polymer ?
#
loop_
_entity_poly.entity_id
_entity_poly.type
_entity_poly.pdbx_seq_one_letter_code
_entity_poly.pdbx_strand_id
1 'polypeptide(L)'
;LVGSEMCIRDSPDIDAKLRDYMCENYFDIRTFGAVMTTFVKGALNCGQVRGPVQLSFARSVDPIVPQEVTITRVAITTEADAEKKGTEMGRKHIVPYALYRAEGYVSANLARKTTGFSEDDLKLLWTAILNMFENDHSAARGKMAVRELIVFKHDSELGNAPAYKLFDSVTVQRKPDVDAARSYRDYTVTVADTLPEGVTCERLS
;
A
#
# COMPACT_ATOMS: atom_id res chain seq x y z
N LEU A 1 -5.58 43.57 24.81
CA LEU A 1 -5.40 42.13 25.14
C LEU A 1 -5.94 41.18 24.07
N VAL A 2 -6.58 41.69 22.99
CA VAL A 2 -7.10 40.86 21.89
C VAL A 2 -6.06 40.64 20.78
N GLY A 3 -4.94 41.37 20.78
CA GLY A 3 -3.91 41.27 19.74
C GLY A 3 -2.85 40.18 19.93
N SER A 4 -2.75 39.60 21.13
CA SER A 4 -1.69 38.61 21.42
C SER A 4 -2.08 37.16 21.05
N GLU A 5 -3.37 36.83 21.08
CA GLU A 5 -3.81 35.47 20.71
C GLU A 5 -3.83 35.23 19.20
N MET A 6 -4.01 36.30 18.38
CA MET A 6 -4.01 36.19 16.93
C MET A 6 -2.59 35.99 16.36
N CYS A 7 -1.57 36.51 17.05
CA CYS A 7 -0.16 36.30 16.63
C CYS A 7 0.38 34.90 16.93
N ILE A 8 -0.22 34.16 17.85
CA ILE A 8 0.23 32.80 18.21
C ILE A 8 -0.28 31.77 17.20
N ARG A 9 -1.41 32.03 16.51
CA ARG A 9 -2.02 31.09 15.55
C ARG A 9 -1.38 31.08 14.16
N ASP A 10 -0.64 32.12 13.79
CA ASP A 10 -0.03 32.27 12.47
C ASP A 10 1.49 32.01 12.48
N SER A 11 2.03 31.42 13.54
CA SER A 11 3.47 31.13 13.62
C SER A 11 3.79 29.84 12.84
N PRO A 12 4.68 29.90 11.83
CA PRO A 12 5.19 28.73 11.12
C PRO A 12 5.79 27.66 12.06
N ASP A 13 6.23 28.07 13.24
CA ASP A 13 6.77 27.19 14.29
C ASP A 13 5.69 26.30 14.93
N ILE A 14 4.45 26.77 15.05
CA ILE A 14 3.35 25.96 15.61
C ILE A 14 2.91 24.90 14.62
N ASP A 15 2.79 25.24 13.34
CA ASP A 15 2.44 24.28 12.31
C ASP A 15 3.53 23.20 12.16
N ALA A 16 4.81 23.58 12.29
CA ALA A 16 5.92 22.62 12.28
C ALA A 16 5.86 21.68 13.49
N LYS A 17 5.66 22.20 14.71
CA LYS A 17 5.54 21.38 15.93
C LYS A 17 4.34 20.43 15.88
N LEU A 18 3.22 20.88 15.30
CA LEU A 18 2.03 20.04 15.17
C LEU A 18 2.26 18.92 14.15
N ARG A 19 2.95 19.22 13.05
CA ARG A 19 3.36 18.22 12.05
C ARG A 19 4.30 17.19 12.64
N ASP A 20 5.29 17.63 13.42
CA ASP A 20 6.24 16.75 14.08
C ASP A 20 5.54 15.84 15.09
N TYR A 21 4.61 16.39 15.89
CA TYR A 21 3.76 15.62 16.79
C TYR A 21 2.94 14.55 16.05
N MET A 22 2.37 14.89 14.89
CA MET A 22 1.63 13.93 14.08
C MET A 22 2.52 12.81 13.55
N CYS A 23 3.73 13.12 13.09
CA CYS A 23 4.70 12.11 12.65
C CYS A 23 5.17 11.22 13.81
N GLU A 24 5.36 11.78 14.99
CA GLU A 24 5.79 11.01 16.19
C GLU A 24 4.72 10.02 16.65
N ASN A 25 3.46 10.42 16.65
CA ASN A 25 2.38 9.66 17.27
C ASN A 25 1.60 8.75 16.32
N TYR A 26 1.65 8.99 14.99
CA TYR A 26 0.87 8.24 14.01
C TYR A 26 1.78 7.54 13.01
N PHE A 27 1.78 6.21 13.05
CA PHE A 27 2.60 5.36 12.19
C PHE A 27 2.32 5.55 10.69
N ASP A 28 1.07 5.66 10.30
CA ASP A 28 0.64 5.86 8.93
C ASP A 28 1.12 7.20 8.36
N ILE A 29 1.02 8.27 9.14
CA ILE A 29 1.53 9.61 8.77
C ILE A 29 3.05 9.57 8.64
N ARG A 30 3.74 8.97 9.60
CA ARG A 30 5.20 8.82 9.60
C ARG A 30 5.69 7.98 8.41
N THR A 31 4.91 6.97 8.00
CA THR A 31 5.25 6.02 6.93
C THR A 31 4.91 6.55 5.55
N PHE A 32 3.65 6.92 5.33
CA PHE A 32 3.12 7.25 4.00
C PHE A 32 2.97 8.74 3.76
N GLY A 33 3.01 9.53 4.82
CA GLY A 33 2.71 10.95 4.78
C GLY A 33 1.20 11.22 4.80
N ALA A 34 0.86 12.50 4.87
CA ALA A 34 -0.53 12.94 4.89
C ALA A 34 -0.68 14.37 4.36
N VAL A 35 -1.88 14.69 3.91
CA VAL A 35 -2.34 16.06 3.67
C VAL A 35 -3.24 16.43 4.85
N MET A 36 -2.72 17.28 5.74
CA MET A 36 -3.38 17.66 6.99
C MET A 36 -3.88 19.11 6.95
N THR A 37 -4.45 19.49 5.84
CA THR A 37 -5.07 20.81 5.66
C THR A 37 -6.51 20.76 6.15
N THR A 38 -6.94 21.83 6.83
CA THR A 38 -8.33 21.99 7.23
C THR A 38 -9.03 22.98 6.31
N PHE A 39 -10.29 22.70 5.97
CA PHE A 39 -11.14 23.61 5.19
C PHE A 39 -11.79 24.72 6.05
N VAL A 40 -11.55 24.71 7.36
CA VAL A 40 -12.12 25.68 8.29
C VAL A 40 -11.18 26.86 8.44
N LYS A 41 -11.64 28.06 8.07
CA LYS A 41 -10.86 29.30 8.24
C LYS A 41 -10.50 29.50 9.72
N GLY A 42 -9.20 29.72 9.99
CA GLY A 42 -8.69 29.96 11.34
C GLY A 42 -8.41 28.70 12.16
N ALA A 43 -8.54 27.49 11.60
CA ALA A 43 -8.05 26.27 12.21
C ALA A 43 -6.55 26.05 11.91
N LEU A 44 -5.87 25.32 12.80
CA LEU A 44 -4.48 24.95 12.63
C LEU A 44 -4.30 24.13 11.33
N ASN A 45 -3.27 24.45 10.56
CA ASN A 45 -3.01 23.82 9.29
C ASN A 45 -1.60 23.18 9.33
N CYS A 46 -1.53 21.86 9.50
CA CYS A 46 -0.27 21.13 9.54
C CYS A 46 0.37 20.97 8.14
N GLY A 47 -0.31 21.43 7.07
CA GLY A 47 0.19 21.35 5.70
C GLY A 47 0.25 19.92 5.17
N GLN A 48 1.31 19.65 4.41
CA GLN A 48 1.55 18.35 3.79
C GLN A 48 2.83 17.72 4.34
N VAL A 49 2.76 16.42 4.62
CA VAL A 49 3.92 15.60 4.96
C VAL A 49 4.12 14.57 3.86
N ARG A 50 5.31 14.54 3.27
CA ARG A 50 5.69 13.50 2.33
C ARG A 50 6.37 12.37 3.08
N GLY A 51 5.71 11.20 3.12
CA GLY A 51 6.27 10.02 3.78
C GLY A 51 7.39 9.35 2.98
N PRO A 52 8.26 8.59 3.65
CA PRO A 52 9.35 7.86 3.02
C PRO A 52 8.90 6.69 2.16
N VAL A 53 7.74 6.10 2.43
CA VAL A 53 7.23 4.92 1.74
C VAL A 53 6.24 5.32 0.66
N GLN A 54 6.47 4.84 -0.56
CA GLN A 54 5.58 5.02 -1.69
C GLN A 54 5.34 3.67 -2.36
N LEU A 55 4.08 3.30 -2.53
CA LEU A 55 3.67 2.07 -3.22
C LEU A 55 3.00 2.44 -4.55
N SER A 56 3.40 1.76 -5.62
CA SER A 56 2.75 1.89 -6.91
C SER A 56 1.53 0.97 -7.01
N PHE A 57 0.71 1.18 -8.04
CA PHE A 57 -0.42 0.28 -8.31
C PHE A 57 0.09 -1.12 -8.68
N ALA A 58 -0.54 -2.12 -8.09
CA ALA A 58 -0.30 -3.51 -8.45
C ALA A 58 -0.81 -3.82 -9.86
N ARG A 59 -0.05 -4.61 -10.60
CA ARG A 59 -0.40 -5.07 -11.96
C ARG A 59 -0.44 -6.59 -11.98
N SER A 60 -1.42 -7.15 -12.69
CA SER A 60 -1.46 -8.60 -12.93
C SER A 60 -0.30 -9.04 -13.82
N VAL A 61 0.31 -10.16 -13.49
CA VAL A 61 1.41 -10.76 -14.27
C VAL A 61 0.90 -11.23 -15.63
N ASP A 62 -0.23 -11.93 -15.62
CA ASP A 62 -0.93 -12.33 -16.83
C ASP A 62 -2.17 -11.45 -17.07
N PRO A 63 -2.66 -11.36 -18.32
CA PRO A 63 -3.96 -10.78 -18.61
C PRO A 63 -5.07 -11.47 -17.81
N ILE A 64 -5.99 -10.69 -17.27
CA ILE A 64 -7.13 -11.20 -16.51
C ILE A 64 -8.44 -10.99 -17.25
N VAL A 65 -9.36 -11.95 -17.12
CA VAL A 65 -10.73 -11.86 -17.63
C VAL A 65 -11.67 -11.89 -16.44
N PRO A 66 -12.24 -10.75 -16.03
CA PRO A 66 -13.24 -10.71 -14.97
C PRO A 66 -14.48 -11.50 -15.36
N GLN A 67 -15.03 -12.27 -14.42
CA GLN A 67 -16.29 -13.00 -14.59
C GLN A 67 -17.41 -12.24 -13.88
N GLU A 68 -18.55 -12.12 -14.55
CA GLU A 68 -19.77 -11.58 -13.94
C GLU A 68 -20.59 -12.73 -13.33
N VAL A 69 -20.93 -12.60 -12.06
CA VAL A 69 -21.76 -13.57 -11.32
C VAL A 69 -22.99 -12.84 -10.81
N THR A 70 -24.17 -13.42 -11.10
CA THR A 70 -25.42 -12.93 -10.52
C THR A 70 -25.57 -13.43 -9.08
N ILE A 71 -25.88 -12.50 -8.18
CA ILE A 71 -26.15 -12.78 -6.77
C ILE A 71 -27.59 -12.45 -6.49
N THR A 72 -28.31 -13.40 -5.87
CA THR A 72 -29.69 -13.21 -5.44
C THR A 72 -29.73 -13.11 -3.92
N ARG A 73 -30.32 -12.03 -3.42
CA ARG A 73 -30.61 -11.86 -2.00
C ARG A 73 -32.10 -12.11 -1.76
N VAL A 74 -32.41 -13.06 -0.88
CA VAL A 74 -33.78 -13.41 -0.50
C VAL A 74 -34.33 -12.46 0.57
N ALA A 75 -33.44 -11.96 1.48
CA ALA A 75 -33.84 -11.03 2.52
C ALA A 75 -33.98 -9.59 1.97
N ILE A 76 -35.15 -9.02 2.09
CA ILE A 76 -35.47 -7.64 1.69
C ILE A 76 -35.39 -6.74 2.92
N THR A 77 -34.80 -5.54 2.79
CA THR A 77 -34.45 -4.65 3.90
C THR A 77 -35.58 -3.72 4.34
N THR A 78 -36.59 -3.51 3.49
CA THR A 78 -37.72 -2.62 3.81
C THR A 78 -39.05 -3.31 3.55
N GLU A 79 -40.03 -3.05 4.40
CA GLU A 79 -41.39 -3.61 4.24
C GLU A 79 -42.02 -3.20 2.90
N ALA A 80 -41.82 -1.94 2.47
CA ALA A 80 -42.35 -1.43 1.20
C ALA A 80 -41.75 -2.13 -0.05
N ASP A 81 -40.52 -2.63 0.04
CA ASP A 81 -39.90 -3.42 -1.05
C ASP A 81 -40.32 -4.88 -0.97
N ALA A 82 -40.59 -5.41 0.22
CA ALA A 82 -41.05 -6.78 0.42
C ALA A 82 -42.42 -7.04 -0.20
N GLU A 83 -43.30 -6.03 -0.24
CA GLU A 83 -44.60 -6.12 -0.89
C GLU A 83 -44.51 -6.12 -2.44
N LYS A 84 -43.41 -5.60 -3.00
CA LYS A 84 -43.24 -5.42 -4.45
C LYS A 84 -42.31 -6.43 -5.12
N LYS A 85 -41.38 -7.00 -4.37
CA LYS A 85 -40.33 -7.88 -4.92
C LYS A 85 -40.06 -9.05 -3.97
N GLY A 86 -40.14 -10.29 -4.48
CA GLY A 86 -39.81 -11.47 -3.70
C GLY A 86 -38.31 -11.68 -3.49
N THR A 87 -37.46 -11.10 -4.33
CA THR A 87 -35.99 -11.23 -4.30
C THR A 87 -35.34 -10.00 -4.89
N GLU A 88 -34.10 -9.74 -4.47
CA GLU A 88 -33.29 -8.68 -5.06
C GLU A 88 -32.05 -9.31 -5.70
N MET A 89 -31.83 -8.99 -6.98
CA MET A 89 -30.69 -9.49 -7.75
C MET A 89 -29.65 -8.40 -7.93
N GLY A 90 -28.38 -8.75 -7.74
CA GLY A 90 -27.22 -7.92 -8.03
C GLY A 90 -26.21 -8.66 -8.90
N ARG A 91 -25.28 -7.91 -9.46
CA ARG A 91 -24.17 -8.46 -10.21
C ARG A 91 -22.87 -8.21 -9.46
N LYS A 92 -21.98 -9.20 -9.49
CA LYS A 92 -20.65 -9.11 -8.90
C LYS A 92 -19.62 -9.55 -9.94
N HIS A 93 -18.60 -8.72 -10.10
CA HIS A 93 -17.45 -9.10 -10.91
C HIS A 93 -16.40 -9.74 -10.01
N ILE A 94 -15.86 -10.87 -10.45
CA ILE A 94 -14.81 -11.60 -9.73
C ILE A 94 -13.64 -11.90 -10.69
N VAL A 95 -12.46 -12.00 -10.13
CA VAL A 95 -11.26 -12.52 -10.80
C VAL A 95 -11.00 -13.91 -10.21
N PRO A 96 -11.17 -15.01 -10.98
CA PRO A 96 -11.03 -16.36 -10.44
C PRO A 96 -9.66 -16.66 -9.85
N TYR A 97 -8.61 -16.19 -10.52
CA TYR A 97 -7.23 -16.22 -10.08
C TYR A 97 -6.42 -15.15 -10.80
N ALA A 98 -5.51 -14.49 -10.09
CA ALA A 98 -4.46 -13.67 -10.67
C ALA A 98 -3.28 -13.54 -9.70
N LEU A 99 -2.07 -13.48 -10.25
CA LEU A 99 -0.88 -13.06 -9.54
C LEU A 99 -0.63 -11.58 -9.87
N TYR A 100 -0.49 -10.75 -8.85
CA TYR A 100 -0.19 -9.33 -8.98
C TYR A 100 1.22 -9.04 -8.50
N ARG A 101 1.90 -8.14 -9.19
CA ARG A 101 3.16 -7.54 -8.78
C ARG A 101 2.91 -6.08 -8.42
N ALA A 102 3.31 -5.67 -7.24
CA ALA A 102 3.37 -4.28 -6.79
C ALA A 102 4.83 -3.88 -6.55
N GLU A 103 5.16 -2.65 -6.80
CA GLU A 103 6.48 -2.08 -6.58
C GLU A 103 6.38 -0.94 -5.60
N GLY A 104 7.44 -0.73 -4.81
CA GLY A 104 7.46 0.31 -3.80
C GLY A 104 8.86 0.85 -3.57
N TYR A 105 8.91 2.00 -2.91
CA TYR A 105 10.14 2.73 -2.62
C TYR A 105 10.15 3.14 -1.16
N VAL A 106 11.33 3.06 -0.55
CA VAL A 106 11.58 3.60 0.79
C VAL A 106 12.74 4.59 0.69
N SER A 107 12.49 5.86 1.02
CA SER A 107 13.47 6.93 0.96
C SER A 107 14.11 7.15 2.32
N ALA A 108 15.38 6.80 2.48
CA ALA A 108 16.13 7.07 3.70
C ALA A 108 16.24 8.57 4.01
N ASN A 109 16.34 9.39 2.98
CA ASN A 109 16.37 10.86 3.13
C ASN A 109 15.08 11.41 3.76
N LEU A 110 13.91 11.01 3.22
CA LEU A 110 12.62 11.43 3.77
C LEU A 110 12.39 10.87 5.18
N ALA A 111 12.78 9.62 5.43
CA ALA A 111 12.71 9.00 6.74
C ALA A 111 13.46 9.82 7.80
N ARG A 112 14.71 10.16 7.53
CA ARG A 112 15.58 10.86 8.49
C ARG A 112 15.26 12.35 8.63
N LYS A 113 14.94 13.05 7.53
CA LYS A 113 14.82 14.51 7.52
C LYS A 113 13.39 15.02 7.64
N THR A 114 12.40 14.18 7.38
CA THR A 114 11.02 14.64 7.31
C THR A 114 10.12 14.02 8.37
N THR A 115 10.13 12.69 8.54
CA THR A 115 9.11 12.02 9.34
C THR A 115 9.63 11.34 10.60
N GLY A 116 10.93 11.05 10.68
CA GLY A 116 11.50 10.27 11.77
C GLY A 116 11.21 8.76 11.66
N PHE A 117 10.84 8.27 10.47
CA PHE A 117 10.61 6.84 10.23
C PHE A 117 11.87 6.03 10.52
N SER A 118 11.76 5.07 11.45
CA SER A 118 12.87 4.31 12.00
C SER A 118 13.05 2.93 11.36
N GLU A 119 14.15 2.25 11.69
CA GLU A 119 14.38 0.85 11.31
C GLU A 119 13.35 -0.11 11.95
N ASP A 120 12.83 0.23 13.12
CA ASP A 120 11.78 -0.58 13.76
C ASP A 120 10.42 -0.36 13.09
N ASP A 121 10.14 0.86 12.64
CA ASP A 121 8.98 1.14 11.79
C ASP A 121 9.08 0.37 10.44
N LEU A 122 10.27 0.25 9.88
CA LEU A 122 10.51 -0.51 8.65
C LEU A 122 10.24 -2.01 8.85
N LYS A 123 10.70 -2.59 9.95
CA LYS A 123 10.40 -4.00 10.30
C LYS A 123 8.90 -4.22 10.50
N LEU A 124 8.24 -3.27 11.19
CA LEU A 124 6.79 -3.31 11.37
C LEU A 124 6.06 -3.24 10.02
N LEU A 125 6.52 -2.37 9.10
CA LEU A 125 5.97 -2.27 7.74
C LEU A 125 6.09 -3.60 6.99
N TRP A 126 7.26 -4.28 7.03
CA TRP A 126 7.42 -5.58 6.38
C TRP A 126 6.48 -6.63 6.97
N THR A 127 6.34 -6.66 8.29
CA THR A 127 5.39 -7.54 8.98
C THR A 127 3.95 -7.25 8.57
N ALA A 128 3.58 -5.96 8.51
CA ALA A 128 2.25 -5.53 8.10
C ALA A 128 1.94 -5.91 6.65
N ILE A 129 2.89 -5.72 5.72
CA ILE A 129 2.73 -6.09 4.30
C ILE A 129 2.54 -7.60 4.18
N LEU A 130 3.38 -8.41 4.82
CA LEU A 130 3.30 -9.88 4.73
C LEU A 130 1.98 -10.43 5.25
N ASN A 131 1.36 -9.78 6.24
CA ASN A 131 0.13 -10.22 6.89
C ASN A 131 -1.11 -9.41 6.52
N MET A 132 -1.04 -8.48 5.56
CA MET A 132 -2.10 -7.50 5.30
C MET A 132 -3.45 -8.12 4.92
N PHE A 133 -3.46 -9.32 4.32
CA PHE A 133 -4.68 -10.01 3.93
C PHE A 133 -5.21 -11.00 4.98
N GLU A 134 -4.44 -11.32 6.03
CA GLU A 134 -4.84 -12.29 7.05
C GLU A 134 -6.00 -11.78 7.92
N ASN A 135 -6.16 -10.46 8.03
CA ASN A 135 -7.23 -9.82 8.78
C ASN A 135 -8.27 -9.12 7.90
N ASP A 136 -8.18 -9.24 6.57
CA ASP A 136 -9.10 -8.59 5.61
C ASP A 136 -9.78 -9.62 4.69
N HIS A 137 -10.44 -10.62 5.29
CA HIS A 137 -11.17 -11.62 4.55
C HIS A 137 -12.57 -11.14 4.13
N SER A 138 -12.93 -11.45 2.89
CA SER A 138 -14.29 -11.25 2.38
C SER A 138 -14.59 -12.29 1.29
N ALA A 139 -15.85 -12.39 0.87
CA ALA A 139 -16.23 -13.28 -0.23
C ALA A 139 -15.43 -13.04 -1.53
N ALA A 140 -14.99 -11.79 -1.77
CA ALA A 140 -14.14 -11.43 -2.89
C ALA A 140 -12.64 -11.57 -2.62
N ARG A 141 -12.22 -11.58 -1.36
CA ARG A 141 -10.82 -11.61 -0.91
C ARG A 141 -10.50 -12.80 -0.01
N GLY A 142 -11.31 -13.87 -0.07
CA GLY A 142 -11.19 -15.00 0.87
C GLY A 142 -9.88 -15.79 0.79
N LYS A 143 -9.16 -15.72 -0.34
CA LYS A 143 -7.89 -16.43 -0.55
C LYS A 143 -6.77 -15.51 -1.03
N MET A 144 -6.90 -14.21 -0.83
CA MET A 144 -5.79 -13.30 -1.11
C MET A 144 -4.69 -13.49 -0.06
N ALA A 145 -3.45 -13.50 -0.49
CA ALA A 145 -2.28 -13.56 0.38
C ALA A 145 -1.09 -12.91 -0.30
N VAL A 146 -0.22 -12.29 0.48
CA VAL A 146 1.12 -11.92 0.01
C VAL A 146 1.91 -13.20 -0.17
N ARG A 147 2.49 -13.37 -1.35
CA ARG A 147 3.22 -14.61 -1.67
C ARG A 147 4.71 -14.46 -1.42
N GLU A 148 5.23 -13.27 -1.64
CA GLU A 148 6.64 -12.96 -1.49
C GLU A 148 6.84 -11.45 -1.40
N LEU A 149 7.78 -11.02 -0.59
CA LEU A 149 8.28 -9.66 -0.50
C LEU A 149 9.77 -9.66 -0.82
N ILE A 150 10.15 -9.02 -1.92
CA ILE A 150 11.54 -8.91 -2.37
C ILE A 150 12.02 -7.49 -2.05
N VAL A 151 13.05 -7.38 -1.22
CA VAL A 151 13.58 -6.10 -0.76
C VAL A 151 15.00 -5.92 -1.29
N PHE A 152 15.23 -4.81 -2.00
CA PHE A 152 16.56 -4.36 -2.40
C PHE A 152 17.03 -3.27 -1.43
N LYS A 153 18.09 -3.56 -0.70
CA LYS A 153 18.72 -2.64 0.24
C LYS A 153 19.96 -2.04 -0.38
N HIS A 154 20.07 -0.71 -0.31
CA HIS A 154 21.21 0.05 -0.78
C HIS A 154 22.12 0.43 0.39
N ASP A 155 23.42 0.45 0.17
CA ASP A 155 24.41 0.93 1.15
C ASP A 155 24.41 2.47 1.23
N SER A 156 23.98 3.15 0.15
CA SER A 156 23.91 4.60 0.05
C SER A 156 22.51 5.12 0.27
N GLU A 157 22.38 6.23 0.97
CA GLU A 157 21.11 6.95 1.21
C GLU A 157 20.42 7.41 -0.08
N LEU A 158 21.20 7.74 -1.12
CA LEU A 158 20.69 8.11 -2.44
C LEU A 158 20.40 6.92 -3.35
N GLY A 159 20.81 5.72 -2.91
CA GLY A 159 20.75 4.51 -3.69
C GLY A 159 22.00 4.29 -4.55
N ASN A 160 22.36 3.01 -4.76
CA ASN A 160 23.54 2.59 -5.54
C ASN A 160 23.19 2.26 -6.99
N ALA A 161 21.90 2.14 -7.30
CA ALA A 161 21.43 1.85 -8.65
C ALA A 161 20.04 2.45 -8.88
N PRO A 162 19.69 2.76 -10.15
CA PRO A 162 18.32 3.16 -10.51
C PRO A 162 17.33 2.03 -10.20
N ALA A 163 16.19 2.38 -9.59
CA ALA A 163 15.19 1.43 -9.14
C ALA A 163 14.66 0.53 -10.27
N TYR A 164 14.48 1.08 -11.48
CA TYR A 164 13.99 0.29 -12.61
C TYR A 164 14.89 -0.90 -12.93
N LYS A 165 16.23 -0.77 -12.80
CA LYS A 165 17.17 -1.87 -13.03
C LYS A 165 17.00 -3.01 -12.01
N LEU A 166 16.67 -2.64 -10.76
CA LEU A 166 16.42 -3.61 -9.72
C LEU A 166 15.06 -4.30 -9.93
N PHE A 167 14.03 -3.55 -10.33
CA PHE A 167 12.74 -4.13 -10.67
C PHE A 167 12.83 -5.05 -11.89
N ASP A 168 13.60 -4.67 -12.92
CA ASP A 168 13.84 -5.50 -14.10
C ASP A 168 14.66 -6.77 -13.79
N SER A 169 15.44 -6.77 -12.71
CA SER A 169 16.18 -7.96 -12.25
C SER A 169 15.27 -9.05 -11.69
N VAL A 170 14.02 -8.70 -11.34
CA VAL A 170 13.01 -9.65 -10.86
C VAL A 170 12.11 -10.08 -12.01
N THR A 171 12.19 -11.36 -12.35
CA THR A 171 11.36 -11.95 -13.41
C THR A 171 10.28 -12.84 -12.80
N VAL A 172 9.04 -12.64 -13.22
CA VAL A 172 7.90 -13.47 -12.83
C VAL A 172 7.29 -14.04 -14.10
N GLN A 173 7.34 -15.34 -14.28
CA GLN A 173 6.86 -16.00 -15.50
C GLN A 173 5.99 -17.20 -15.17
N ARG A 174 4.90 -17.37 -15.89
CA ARG A 174 4.09 -18.60 -15.85
C ARG A 174 4.91 -19.74 -16.46
N LYS A 175 4.81 -20.91 -15.85
CA LYS A 175 5.48 -22.13 -16.33
C LYS A 175 4.93 -22.54 -17.71
N PRO A 176 5.80 -23.02 -18.62
CA PRO A 176 5.40 -23.33 -20.01
C PRO A 176 4.33 -24.42 -20.13
N ASP A 177 4.26 -25.31 -19.16
CA ASP A 177 3.34 -26.45 -19.09
C ASP A 177 1.97 -26.08 -18.47
N VAL A 178 1.76 -24.81 -18.13
CA VAL A 178 0.53 -24.32 -17.50
C VAL A 178 -0.26 -23.42 -18.47
N ASP A 179 -1.38 -23.90 -18.96
CA ASP A 179 -2.25 -23.12 -19.84
C ASP A 179 -2.96 -21.96 -19.12
N ALA A 180 -3.47 -22.23 -17.92
CA ALA A 180 -4.17 -21.25 -17.10
C ALA A 180 -3.73 -21.39 -15.63
N ALA A 181 -3.07 -20.38 -15.11
CA ALA A 181 -2.60 -20.38 -13.73
C ALA A 181 -3.76 -20.38 -12.72
N ARG A 182 -3.64 -21.18 -11.67
CA ARG A 182 -4.60 -21.33 -10.57
C ARG A 182 -3.92 -21.25 -9.20
N SER A 183 -2.60 -21.19 -9.18
CA SER A 183 -1.79 -21.22 -7.96
C SER A 183 -0.51 -20.40 -8.16
N TYR A 184 0.07 -19.91 -7.07
CA TYR A 184 1.41 -19.32 -7.09
C TYR A 184 2.47 -20.29 -7.60
N ARG A 185 2.30 -21.60 -7.36
CA ARG A 185 3.21 -22.66 -7.85
C ARG A 185 3.27 -22.78 -9.36
N ASP A 186 2.32 -22.20 -10.08
CA ASP A 186 2.26 -22.19 -11.54
C ASP A 186 3.21 -21.13 -12.14
N TYR A 187 3.84 -20.32 -11.29
CA TYR A 187 4.82 -19.32 -11.69
C TYR A 187 6.21 -19.66 -11.18
N THR A 188 7.19 -19.10 -11.87
CA THR A 188 8.59 -19.06 -11.45
C THR A 188 8.95 -17.61 -11.17
N VAL A 189 9.46 -17.33 -9.99
CA VAL A 189 9.97 -16.02 -9.57
C VAL A 189 11.49 -16.12 -9.43
N THR A 190 12.21 -15.38 -10.24
CA THR A 190 13.67 -15.33 -10.21
C THR A 190 14.16 -13.92 -9.99
N VAL A 191 15.29 -13.79 -9.30
CA VAL A 191 16.05 -12.55 -9.17
C VAL A 191 17.40 -12.80 -9.84
N ALA A 192 17.91 -11.83 -10.58
CA ALA A 192 19.20 -11.96 -11.23
C ALA A 192 20.32 -12.25 -10.22
N ASP A 193 21.21 -13.17 -10.54
CA ASP A 193 22.30 -13.58 -9.66
C ASP A 193 23.32 -12.45 -9.39
N THR A 194 23.44 -11.51 -10.34
CA THR A 194 24.36 -10.38 -10.23
C THR A 194 23.57 -9.10 -10.04
N LEU A 195 23.74 -8.48 -8.89
CA LEU A 195 23.17 -7.16 -8.55
C LEU A 195 24.25 -6.08 -8.66
N PRO A 196 23.83 -4.80 -8.83
CA PRO A 196 24.76 -3.68 -8.77
C PRO A 196 25.53 -3.63 -7.46
N GLU A 197 26.76 -3.11 -7.51
CA GLU A 197 27.60 -2.92 -6.32
C GLU A 197 26.89 -2.05 -5.26
N GLY A 198 26.97 -2.46 -3.99
CA GLY A 198 26.30 -1.78 -2.88
C GLY A 198 24.80 -2.02 -2.80
N VAL A 199 24.29 -3.03 -3.52
CA VAL A 199 22.89 -3.48 -3.42
C VAL A 199 22.83 -4.92 -2.95
N THR A 200 22.03 -5.17 -1.92
CA THR A 200 21.71 -6.53 -1.44
C THR A 200 20.24 -6.84 -1.65
N CYS A 201 19.91 -8.11 -1.85
CA CYS A 201 18.53 -8.57 -2.02
C CYS A 201 18.14 -9.50 -0.88
N GLU A 202 17.03 -9.24 -0.25
CA GLU A 202 16.39 -10.11 0.75
C GLU A 202 15.03 -10.56 0.24
N ARG A 203 14.70 -11.85 0.43
CA ARG A 203 13.40 -12.44 0.12
C ARG A 203 12.72 -12.80 1.43
N LEU A 204 11.59 -12.17 1.70
CA LEU A 204 10.77 -12.35 2.89
C LEU A 204 9.46 -13.03 2.51
N SER A 205 8.99 -14.00 3.34
CA SER A 205 7.77 -14.78 3.10
C SER A 205 7.09 -15.15 4.42
#